data_adc5d349978fbce364dcc027341e9b83
#
_entry.id   adc5d349978fbce364dcc027341e9b83
#
_cell.length_a   1.000
_cell.length_b   1.000
_cell.length_c   1.000
_cell.angle_alpha   90.00
_cell.angle_beta   90.00
_cell.angle_gamma   90.00
#
_symmetry.space_group_name_H-M   'P 1'
#
loop_
_entity.id
_entity.type
_entity.pdbx_description
1 polymer ?
#
loop_
_entity_poly.entity_id
_entity_poly.type
_entity_poly.pdbx_seq_one_letter_code
_entity_poly.pdbx_strand_id
1 'polypeptide(L)'
;MQPEYLPKREGLYDPEFEHDACGVGFVAHLKGNASHDIVQKGLTLLANLEHRGAVGAEKNSGDGAGILTQMPDKFLRRVLKEDGIDLPEFGHYGVGVVFLPKDPQAYAECKTIVEDCIEELGQEFIAWRKVPTANESLGETVKAIEPYVHQVIVKRNPELEDAEAFERKLFVIRK
;
A
#
# COMPACT_ATOMS: atom_id res chain seq x y z
N MET A 1 7.18 25.75 13.43
CA MET A 1 5.71 25.91 13.38
C MET A 1 5.14 24.61 13.91
N GLN A 2 4.56 24.61 15.11
CA GLN A 2 3.96 23.38 15.67
C GLN A 2 2.67 23.08 14.88
N PRO A 3 2.40 21.79 14.60
CA PRO A 3 1.16 21.41 13.96
C PRO A 3 -0.05 21.80 14.83
N GLU A 4 -1.06 22.41 14.23
CA GLU A 4 -2.24 22.96 14.91
C GLU A 4 -3.12 21.90 15.59
N TYR A 5 -2.83 20.62 15.35
CA TYR A 5 -3.59 19.48 15.90
C TYR A 5 -3.04 18.93 17.22
N LEU A 6 -1.85 19.38 17.67
CA LEU A 6 -1.31 18.91 18.95
C LEU A 6 -2.02 19.60 20.13
N PRO A 7 -2.30 18.86 21.22
CA PRO A 7 -2.82 19.45 22.44
C PRO A 7 -1.87 20.53 22.97
N LYS A 8 -2.44 21.51 23.66
CA LYS A 8 -1.63 22.53 24.33
C LYS A 8 -0.90 21.92 25.53
N ARG A 9 0.24 22.52 25.90
CA ARG A 9 0.98 22.12 27.09
C ARG A 9 0.06 22.17 28.32
N GLU A 10 -0.05 21.04 29.02
CA GLU A 10 -0.87 20.91 30.23
C GLU A 10 -0.26 19.86 31.18
N GLY A 11 -0.08 20.23 32.44
CA GLY A 11 0.51 19.36 33.45
C GLY A 11 1.93 18.91 33.08
N LEU A 12 2.13 17.59 32.98
CA LEU A 12 3.40 16.98 32.58
C LEU A 12 3.55 16.81 31.05
N TYR A 13 2.48 17.05 30.30
CA TYR A 13 2.52 16.99 28.84
C TYR A 13 3.08 18.28 28.26
N ASP A 14 4.07 18.15 27.41
CA ASP A 14 4.64 19.25 26.63
C ASP A 14 4.77 18.80 25.18
N PRO A 15 4.07 19.44 24.22
CA PRO A 15 4.11 19.07 22.81
C PRO A 15 5.52 19.21 22.19
N GLU A 16 6.45 19.91 22.81
CA GLU A 16 7.84 19.99 22.36
C GLU A 16 8.58 18.63 22.49
N PHE A 17 8.11 17.78 23.42
CA PHE A 17 8.66 16.43 23.63
C PHE A 17 7.84 15.34 22.92
N GLU A 18 6.82 15.72 22.15
CA GLU A 18 6.05 14.75 21.34
C GLU A 18 6.92 14.24 20.19
N HIS A 19 7.11 12.94 20.15
CA HIS A 19 7.85 12.25 19.09
C HIS A 19 7.01 11.13 18.52
N ASP A 20 6.94 11.05 17.19
CA ASP A 20 6.28 9.94 16.51
C ASP A 20 6.95 8.61 16.87
N ALA A 21 6.15 7.67 17.34
CA ALA A 21 6.60 6.33 17.71
C ALA A 21 6.53 5.41 16.49
N CYS A 22 7.39 5.60 15.49
CA CYS A 22 7.49 4.69 14.37
C CYS A 22 8.80 3.90 14.37
N GLY A 23 8.75 2.72 13.77
CA GLY A 23 9.90 1.88 13.51
C GLY A 23 10.07 1.69 12.01
N VAL A 24 11.25 1.96 11.48
CA VAL A 24 11.59 1.78 10.08
C VAL A 24 12.88 0.97 9.97
N GLY A 25 12.92 0.08 8.99
CA GLY A 25 14.12 -0.67 8.68
C GLY A 25 14.13 -1.12 7.23
N PHE A 26 15.26 -1.58 6.75
CA PHE A 26 15.38 -2.10 5.38
C PHE A 26 16.28 -3.33 5.34
N VAL A 27 16.03 -4.18 4.35
CA VAL A 27 16.87 -5.33 4.00
C VAL A 27 17.18 -5.24 2.52
N ALA A 28 18.45 -5.32 2.16
CA ALA A 28 18.89 -5.26 0.78
C ALA A 28 19.93 -6.34 0.47
N HIS A 29 19.91 -6.83 -0.77
CA HIS A 29 20.95 -7.72 -1.29
C HIS A 29 21.99 -6.89 -2.04
N LEU A 30 23.28 -6.95 -1.62
CA LEU A 30 24.35 -6.10 -2.16
C LEU A 30 24.56 -6.23 -3.68
N LYS A 31 24.22 -7.39 -4.26
CA LYS A 31 24.30 -7.65 -5.70
C LYS A 31 22.95 -7.45 -6.42
N GLY A 32 21.93 -6.93 -5.76
CA GLY A 32 20.61 -6.69 -6.34
C GLY A 32 19.78 -7.94 -6.68
N ASN A 33 20.16 -9.12 -6.19
CA ASN A 33 19.43 -10.35 -6.49
C ASN A 33 18.11 -10.39 -5.72
N ALA A 34 17.00 -10.39 -6.43
CA ALA A 34 15.68 -10.55 -5.84
C ALA A 34 15.47 -11.99 -5.36
N SER A 35 14.99 -12.15 -4.12
CA SER A 35 14.67 -13.46 -3.54
C SER A 35 13.56 -13.37 -2.51
N HIS A 36 12.84 -14.48 -2.30
CA HIS A 36 11.83 -14.59 -1.25
C HIS A 36 12.46 -14.50 0.16
N ASP A 37 13.70 -14.91 0.33
CA ASP A 37 14.46 -14.80 1.59
C ASP A 37 14.56 -13.33 2.07
N ILE A 38 14.76 -12.38 1.16
CA ILE A 38 14.78 -10.95 1.51
C ILE A 38 13.40 -10.50 2.03
N VAL A 39 12.32 -10.96 1.40
CA VAL A 39 10.96 -10.66 1.87
C VAL A 39 10.74 -11.23 3.27
N GLN A 40 11.14 -12.48 3.53
CA GLN A 40 11.05 -13.09 4.86
C GLN A 40 11.87 -12.34 5.91
N LYS A 41 13.07 -11.90 5.57
CA LYS A 41 13.88 -11.05 6.46
C LYS A 41 13.23 -9.70 6.72
N GLY A 42 12.59 -9.10 5.73
CA GLY A 42 11.81 -7.88 5.89
C GLY A 42 10.62 -8.06 6.84
N LEU A 43 9.89 -9.17 6.71
CA LEU A 43 8.79 -9.52 7.62
C LEU A 43 9.30 -9.79 9.06
N THR A 44 10.44 -10.46 9.20
CA THR A 44 11.08 -10.68 10.52
C THR A 44 11.49 -9.35 11.14
N LEU A 45 12.06 -8.44 10.37
CA LEU A 45 12.41 -7.10 10.83
C LEU A 45 11.16 -6.35 11.30
N LEU A 46 10.07 -6.40 10.53
CA LEU A 46 8.81 -5.77 10.90
C LEU A 46 8.25 -6.33 12.22
N ALA A 47 8.27 -7.67 12.40
CA ALA A 47 7.87 -8.30 13.65
C ALA A 47 8.75 -7.86 14.84
N ASN A 48 10.05 -7.71 14.63
CA ASN A 48 10.97 -7.23 15.68
C ASN A 48 10.74 -5.76 16.06
N LEU A 49 10.01 -4.99 15.25
CA LEU A 49 9.62 -3.61 15.53
C LEU A 49 8.29 -3.49 16.32
N GLU A 50 7.66 -4.60 16.71
CA GLU A 50 6.39 -4.59 17.46
C GLU A 50 6.43 -3.69 18.70
N HIS A 51 7.56 -3.63 19.40
CA HIS A 51 7.78 -2.76 20.57
C HIS A 51 7.77 -1.25 20.24
N ARG A 52 7.75 -0.89 18.97
CA ARG A 52 7.68 0.50 18.48
C ARG A 52 6.28 0.90 18.05
N GLY A 53 5.33 -0.05 18.01
CA GLY A 53 3.94 0.20 17.67
C GLY A 53 3.08 0.46 18.89
N ALA A 54 2.01 1.23 18.73
CA ALA A 54 0.97 1.36 19.74
C ALA A 54 -0.05 0.24 19.62
N VAL A 55 -0.61 -0.20 20.72
CA VAL A 55 -1.68 -1.19 20.80
C VAL A 55 -2.96 -0.49 21.20
N GLY A 56 -4.05 -0.73 20.48
CA GLY A 56 -5.37 -0.19 20.79
C GLY A 56 -6.02 -0.87 22.01
N ALA A 57 -7.25 -0.48 22.30
CA ALA A 57 -8.03 -1.06 23.39
C ALA A 57 -8.41 -2.53 23.16
N GLU A 58 -8.50 -2.95 21.90
CA GLU A 58 -8.76 -4.33 21.51
C GLU A 58 -7.46 -5.07 21.17
N LYS A 59 -7.42 -6.36 21.49
CA LYS A 59 -6.32 -7.22 21.07
C LYS A 59 -6.22 -7.23 19.54
N ASN A 60 -5.00 -7.19 19.02
CA ASN A 60 -4.69 -7.12 17.58
C ASN A 60 -5.23 -5.86 16.88
N SER A 61 -5.42 -4.78 17.62
CA SER A 61 -5.65 -3.44 17.07
C SER A 61 -4.47 -2.52 17.42
N GLY A 62 -4.15 -1.58 16.56
CA GLY A 62 -3.05 -0.64 16.79
C GLY A 62 -2.66 0.11 15.53
N ASP A 63 -1.43 0.60 15.52
CA ASP A 63 -0.85 1.29 14.37
C ASP A 63 -0.72 0.35 13.17
N GLY A 64 -0.74 0.94 11.98
CA GLY A 64 -0.54 0.19 10.76
C GLY A 64 0.90 -0.34 10.64
N ALA A 65 1.06 -1.44 9.93
CA ALA A 65 2.36 -2.01 9.58
C ALA A 65 2.37 -2.41 8.11
N GLY A 66 3.53 -2.34 7.47
CA GLY A 66 3.63 -2.72 6.07
C GLY A 66 5.07 -2.90 5.60
N ILE A 67 5.21 -3.50 4.45
CA ILE A 67 6.49 -3.63 3.75
C ILE A 67 6.38 -3.07 2.34
N LEU A 68 7.45 -2.44 1.88
CA LEU A 68 7.63 -2.05 0.50
C LEU A 68 8.65 -2.99 -0.14
N THR A 69 8.31 -3.59 -1.27
CA THR A 69 9.20 -4.49 -2.01
C THR A 69 9.40 -4.00 -3.43
N GLN A 70 10.43 -4.48 -4.10
CA GLN A 70 10.48 -4.38 -5.55
C GLN A 70 9.27 -5.08 -6.15
N MET A 71 8.89 -4.68 -7.39
CA MET A 71 7.77 -5.29 -8.09
C MET A 71 7.92 -6.82 -8.17
N PRO A 72 7.05 -7.61 -7.51
CA PRO A 72 7.16 -9.06 -7.49
C PRO A 72 6.53 -9.69 -8.75
N ASP A 73 7.08 -9.40 -9.92
CA ASP A 73 6.51 -9.74 -11.24
C ASP A 73 6.09 -11.20 -11.36
N LYS A 74 6.95 -12.14 -10.98
CA LYS A 74 6.62 -13.59 -11.05
C LYS A 74 5.41 -13.98 -10.21
N PHE A 75 5.27 -13.37 -9.03
CA PHE A 75 4.13 -13.59 -8.16
C PHE A 75 2.86 -13.01 -8.77
N LEU A 76 2.92 -11.76 -9.22
CA LEU A 76 1.78 -11.07 -9.82
C LEU A 76 1.29 -11.78 -11.08
N ARG A 77 2.19 -12.19 -11.97
CA ARG A 77 1.82 -12.98 -13.17
C ARG A 77 1.08 -14.28 -12.82
N ARG A 78 1.54 -14.97 -11.77
CA ARG A 78 0.89 -16.21 -11.34
C ARG A 78 -0.52 -15.95 -10.83
N VAL A 79 -0.68 -15.03 -9.88
CA VAL A 79 -1.98 -14.79 -9.23
C VAL A 79 -2.98 -14.11 -10.15
N LEU A 80 -2.55 -13.21 -11.03
CA LEU A 80 -3.43 -12.55 -11.98
C LEU A 80 -3.84 -13.48 -13.12
N LYS A 81 -2.98 -14.43 -13.50
CA LYS A 81 -3.35 -15.45 -14.49
C LYS A 81 -4.44 -16.38 -13.98
N GLU A 82 -4.49 -16.66 -12.68
CA GLU A 82 -5.59 -17.43 -12.05
C GLU A 82 -6.92 -16.66 -12.18
N ASP A 83 -6.88 -15.33 -12.21
CA ASP A 83 -8.03 -14.44 -12.42
C ASP A 83 -8.28 -14.16 -13.92
N GLY A 84 -7.55 -14.81 -14.84
CA GLY A 84 -7.67 -14.63 -16.29
C GLY A 84 -7.06 -13.32 -16.82
N ILE A 85 -6.20 -12.67 -16.05
CA ILE A 85 -5.56 -11.39 -16.40
C ILE A 85 -4.12 -11.64 -16.83
N ASP A 86 -3.79 -11.24 -18.07
CA ASP A 86 -2.43 -11.30 -18.60
C ASP A 86 -1.74 -9.94 -18.40
N LEU A 87 -0.57 -9.98 -17.75
CA LEU A 87 0.25 -8.78 -17.55
C LEU A 87 1.14 -8.49 -18.77
N PRO A 88 1.35 -7.21 -19.11
CA PRO A 88 2.37 -6.78 -20.05
C PRO A 88 3.78 -7.22 -19.61
N GLU A 89 4.79 -6.95 -20.45
CA GLU A 89 6.18 -7.18 -20.06
C GLU A 89 6.57 -6.39 -18.82
N PHE A 90 7.54 -6.91 -18.08
CA PHE A 90 8.07 -6.22 -16.88
C PHE A 90 8.57 -4.81 -17.24
N GLY A 91 8.20 -3.82 -16.43
CA GLY A 91 8.46 -2.40 -16.68
C GLY A 91 7.42 -1.71 -17.57
N HIS A 92 6.43 -2.45 -18.11
CA HIS A 92 5.33 -1.89 -18.90
C HIS A 92 3.99 -1.88 -18.16
N TYR A 93 3.99 -2.10 -16.85
CA TYR A 93 2.83 -1.98 -15.99
C TYR A 93 3.21 -1.51 -14.60
N GLY A 94 2.26 -0.90 -13.91
CA GLY A 94 2.34 -0.51 -12.50
C GLY A 94 1.23 -1.18 -11.69
N VAL A 95 1.45 -1.32 -10.38
CA VAL A 95 0.46 -1.84 -9.45
C VAL A 95 0.34 -0.90 -8.25
N GLY A 96 -0.86 -0.41 -8.01
CA GLY A 96 -1.19 0.39 -6.83
C GLY A 96 -2.01 -0.43 -5.82
N VAL A 97 -1.71 -0.30 -4.53
CA VAL A 97 -2.58 -0.82 -3.46
C VAL A 97 -3.53 0.28 -3.04
N VAL A 98 -4.82 -0.02 -3.04
CA VAL A 98 -5.89 0.94 -2.76
C VAL A 98 -6.77 0.40 -1.64
N PHE A 99 -7.04 1.24 -0.64
CA PHE A 99 -7.96 0.98 0.45
C PHE A 99 -9.31 1.62 0.11
N LEU A 100 -10.32 0.78 -0.10
CA LEU A 100 -11.64 1.21 -0.55
C LEU A 100 -12.67 1.12 0.57
N PRO A 101 -13.63 2.05 0.63
CA PRO A 101 -14.69 2.03 1.62
C PRO A 101 -15.61 0.82 1.46
N LYS A 102 -16.30 0.43 2.55
CA LYS A 102 -17.30 -0.66 2.53
C LYS A 102 -18.66 -0.22 2.01
N ASP A 103 -18.98 1.08 2.03
CA ASP A 103 -20.20 1.61 1.44
C ASP A 103 -20.22 1.34 -0.08
N PRO A 104 -21.27 0.69 -0.61
CA PRO A 104 -21.30 0.28 -2.02
C PRO A 104 -21.22 1.43 -3.02
N GLN A 105 -21.82 2.58 -2.70
CA GLN A 105 -21.80 3.74 -3.59
C GLN A 105 -20.42 4.38 -3.58
N ALA A 106 -19.87 4.68 -2.41
CA ALA A 106 -18.53 5.24 -2.27
C ALA A 106 -17.46 4.30 -2.83
N TYR A 107 -17.61 2.97 -2.67
CA TYR A 107 -16.73 1.98 -3.27
C TYR A 107 -16.70 2.08 -4.79
N ALA A 108 -17.87 2.16 -5.43
CA ALA A 108 -17.96 2.28 -6.88
C ALA A 108 -17.39 3.63 -7.38
N GLU A 109 -17.75 4.73 -6.71
CA GLU A 109 -17.25 6.07 -7.04
C GLU A 109 -15.72 6.16 -6.93
N CYS A 110 -15.12 5.63 -5.87
CA CYS A 110 -13.66 5.62 -5.70
C CYS A 110 -12.97 4.85 -6.84
N LYS A 111 -13.52 3.73 -7.27
CA LYS A 111 -12.95 2.97 -8.39
C LYS A 111 -13.04 3.74 -9.70
N THR A 112 -14.18 4.35 -9.99
CA THR A 112 -14.37 5.19 -11.17
C THR A 112 -13.37 6.35 -11.19
N ILE A 113 -13.19 7.07 -10.08
CA ILE A 113 -12.22 8.16 -9.98
C ILE A 113 -10.80 7.70 -10.33
N VAL A 114 -10.38 6.54 -9.82
CA VAL A 114 -9.05 6.00 -10.12
C VAL A 114 -8.92 5.59 -11.58
N GLU A 115 -9.95 4.95 -12.14
CA GLU A 115 -9.98 4.55 -13.56
C GLU A 115 -9.94 5.77 -14.48
N ASP A 116 -10.75 6.79 -14.21
CA ASP A 116 -10.78 8.06 -14.95
C ASP A 116 -9.41 8.76 -14.89
N CYS A 117 -8.79 8.86 -13.72
CA CYS A 117 -7.44 9.43 -13.57
C CYS A 117 -6.39 8.69 -14.41
N ILE A 118 -6.47 7.36 -14.49
CA ILE A 118 -5.56 6.55 -15.30
C ILE A 118 -5.71 6.92 -16.78
N GLU A 119 -6.95 7.00 -17.27
CA GLU A 119 -7.26 7.33 -18.65
C GLU A 119 -6.92 8.78 -19.00
N GLU A 120 -7.27 9.75 -18.13
CA GLU A 120 -6.93 11.18 -18.30
C GLU A 120 -5.42 11.43 -18.42
N LEU A 121 -4.62 10.61 -17.72
CA LEU A 121 -3.17 10.67 -17.80
C LEU A 121 -2.59 9.86 -18.96
N GLY A 122 -3.48 9.32 -19.83
CA GLY A 122 -3.12 8.63 -21.05
C GLY A 122 -2.54 7.24 -20.80
N GLN A 123 -2.85 6.62 -19.67
CA GLN A 123 -2.48 5.24 -19.39
C GLN A 123 -3.66 4.31 -19.59
N GLU A 124 -3.42 2.99 -19.60
CA GLU A 124 -4.47 1.98 -19.80
C GLU A 124 -4.77 1.27 -18.47
N PHE A 125 -6.03 1.29 -18.05
CA PHE A 125 -6.50 0.47 -16.94
C PHE A 125 -6.59 -0.99 -17.39
N ILE A 126 -5.99 -1.92 -16.63
CA ILE A 126 -6.08 -3.36 -16.91
C ILE A 126 -7.17 -4.01 -16.06
N ALA A 127 -7.03 -3.94 -14.74
CA ALA A 127 -7.94 -4.65 -13.85
C ALA A 127 -7.83 -4.18 -12.39
N TRP A 128 -8.85 -4.52 -11.63
CA TRP A 128 -8.82 -4.57 -10.17
C TRP A 128 -8.65 -6.00 -9.69
N ARG A 129 -7.77 -6.19 -8.73
CA ARG A 129 -7.61 -7.46 -8.00
C ARG A 129 -7.95 -7.26 -6.53
N LYS A 130 -8.85 -8.07 -5.99
CA LYS A 130 -9.07 -8.10 -4.54
C LYS A 130 -7.88 -8.78 -3.85
N VAL A 131 -7.31 -8.11 -2.86
CA VAL A 131 -6.22 -8.67 -2.06
C VAL A 131 -6.81 -9.62 -1.01
N PRO A 132 -6.34 -10.86 -0.91
CA PRO A 132 -6.75 -11.75 0.19
C PRO A 132 -6.33 -11.17 1.53
N THR A 133 -7.24 -11.16 2.49
CA THR A 133 -7.01 -10.69 3.86
C THR A 133 -7.32 -11.81 4.85
N ALA A 134 -6.58 -11.86 5.98
CA ALA A 134 -6.80 -12.77 7.08
C ALA A 134 -7.17 -11.94 8.32
N ASN A 135 -8.46 -11.68 8.49
CA ASN A 135 -9.00 -10.75 9.48
C ASN A 135 -9.81 -11.43 10.60
N GLU A 136 -9.75 -12.75 10.69
CA GLU A 136 -10.51 -13.54 11.69
C GLU A 136 -10.11 -13.17 13.13
N SER A 137 -8.84 -12.80 13.34
CA SER A 137 -8.30 -12.44 14.65
C SER A 137 -8.55 -11.01 15.09
N LEU A 138 -9.12 -10.17 14.23
CA LEU A 138 -9.39 -8.77 14.53
C LEU A 138 -10.61 -8.63 15.47
N GLY A 139 -10.57 -7.61 16.35
CA GLY A 139 -11.70 -7.22 17.17
C GLY A 139 -12.86 -6.63 16.36
N GLU A 140 -14.05 -6.61 16.96
CA GLU A 140 -15.27 -6.17 16.26
C GLU A 140 -15.21 -4.69 15.86
N THR A 141 -14.58 -3.83 16.67
CA THR A 141 -14.43 -2.40 16.36
C THR A 141 -13.56 -2.21 15.12
N VAL A 142 -12.45 -2.96 15.02
CA VAL A 142 -11.54 -2.89 13.85
C VAL A 142 -12.22 -3.46 12.61
N LYS A 143 -12.93 -4.59 12.72
CA LYS A 143 -13.70 -5.17 11.61
C LYS A 143 -14.76 -4.23 11.04
N ALA A 144 -15.37 -3.39 11.90
CA ALA A 144 -16.37 -2.43 11.47
C ALA A 144 -15.80 -1.33 10.56
N ILE A 145 -14.53 -0.96 10.76
CA ILE A 145 -13.86 0.13 10.03
C ILE A 145 -12.81 -0.33 9.03
N GLU A 146 -12.47 -1.62 8.98
CA GLU A 146 -11.47 -2.11 8.02
C GLU A 146 -11.90 -1.80 6.57
N PRO A 147 -11.02 -1.32 5.70
CA PRO A 147 -11.33 -1.10 4.29
C PRO A 147 -11.28 -2.40 3.47
N TYR A 148 -11.84 -2.38 2.28
CA TYR A 148 -11.50 -3.37 1.26
C TYR A 148 -10.11 -3.05 0.70
N VAL A 149 -9.25 -4.06 0.62
CA VAL A 149 -7.91 -3.91 0.05
C VAL A 149 -7.91 -4.44 -1.38
N HIS A 150 -7.60 -3.56 -2.33
CA HIS A 150 -7.53 -3.90 -3.75
C HIS A 150 -6.18 -3.49 -4.33
N GLN A 151 -5.82 -4.15 -5.43
CA GLN A 151 -4.75 -3.72 -6.31
C GLN A 151 -5.37 -3.23 -7.62
N VAL A 152 -4.95 -2.05 -8.05
CA VAL A 152 -5.20 -1.54 -9.40
C VAL A 152 -3.98 -1.82 -10.27
N ILE A 153 -4.22 -2.34 -11.47
CA ILE A 153 -3.16 -2.65 -12.43
C ILE A 153 -3.28 -1.69 -13.60
N VAL A 154 -2.19 -0.97 -13.87
CA VAL A 154 -2.10 0.07 -14.89
C VAL A 154 -1.07 -0.32 -15.92
N LYS A 155 -1.41 -0.31 -17.20
CA LYS A 155 -0.49 -0.56 -18.29
C LYS A 155 0.07 0.76 -18.82
N ARG A 156 1.36 0.76 -19.09
CA ARG A 156 2.05 1.89 -19.73
C ARG A 156 1.56 2.06 -21.17
N ASN A 157 1.23 3.30 -21.53
CA ASN A 157 0.98 3.66 -22.91
C ASN A 157 2.21 3.34 -23.78
N PRO A 158 2.06 2.60 -24.88
CA PRO A 158 3.18 2.27 -25.78
C PRO A 158 3.91 3.50 -26.38
N GLU A 159 3.22 4.62 -26.51
CA GLU A 159 3.80 5.87 -27.01
C GLU A 159 4.75 6.53 -25.99
N LEU A 160 4.70 6.09 -24.73
CA LEU A 160 5.56 6.60 -23.67
C LEU A 160 6.88 5.83 -23.64
N GLU A 161 7.87 6.32 -24.38
CA GLU A 161 9.17 5.64 -24.53
C GLU A 161 9.99 5.58 -23.24
N ASP A 162 9.90 6.63 -22.40
CA ASP A 162 10.67 6.78 -21.16
C ASP A 162 9.99 6.10 -19.97
N ALA A 163 10.70 5.18 -19.32
CA ALA A 163 10.23 4.50 -18.12
C ALA A 163 10.04 5.49 -16.93
N GLU A 164 10.90 6.50 -16.80
CA GLU A 164 10.75 7.52 -15.77
C GLU A 164 9.51 8.39 -15.99
N ALA A 165 9.13 8.63 -17.26
CA ALA A 165 7.89 9.32 -17.57
C ALA A 165 6.67 8.52 -17.10
N PHE A 166 6.71 7.18 -17.22
CA PHE A 166 5.68 6.31 -16.68
C PHE A 166 5.60 6.37 -15.16
N GLU A 167 6.72 6.31 -14.48
CA GLU A 167 6.78 6.47 -13.01
C GLU A 167 6.20 7.83 -12.55
N ARG A 168 6.48 8.91 -13.27
CA ARG A 168 5.88 10.22 -12.99
C ARG A 168 4.35 10.20 -13.17
N LYS A 169 3.82 9.50 -14.19
CA LYS A 169 2.38 9.33 -14.39
C LYS A 169 1.75 8.53 -13.24
N LEU A 170 2.35 7.40 -12.86
CA LEU A 170 1.88 6.61 -11.72
C LEU A 170 1.89 7.41 -10.40
N PHE A 171 2.89 8.27 -10.22
CA PHE A 171 2.94 9.18 -9.07
C PHE A 171 1.76 10.15 -9.06
N VAL A 172 1.40 10.74 -10.22
CA VAL A 172 0.26 11.66 -10.32
C VAL A 172 -1.07 10.94 -10.10
N ILE A 173 -1.26 9.73 -10.69
CA ILE A 173 -2.45 8.90 -10.46
C ILE A 173 -2.67 8.64 -8.96
N ARG A 174 -1.61 8.46 -8.20
CA ARG A 174 -1.68 8.21 -6.75
C ARG A 174 -2.07 9.46 -5.94
N LYS A 175 -1.85 10.68 -6.45
CA LYS A 175 -2.08 11.96 -5.74
C LYS A 175 -3.47 12.50 -5.93
#